data_aebf90e839e0137975312b6af21c3ccc
#
_entry.id   aebf90e839e0137975312b6af21c3ccc
#
_cell.length_a   1.000
_cell.length_b   1.000
_cell.length_c   1.000
_cell.angle_alpha   90.00
_cell.angle_beta   90.00
_cell.angle_gamma   90.00
#
_symmetry.space_group_name_H-M   'P 1'
#
loop_
_entity.id
_entity.type
_entity.pdbx_description
1 polymer ?
#
loop_
_entity_poly.entity_id
_entity_poly.type
_entity_poly.pdbx_seq_one_letter_code
_entity_poly.pdbx_strand_id
1 'polypeptide(L)'
;SSKTLLITGGTGSFGNAVLKRFLESDIAEIRIFSRDEKKQDDMRKRYNNAKLKFYIGDVRDARSIEQAMRGVDYVFHAAALKQVPSCEFHPMQAVRTNVLGTENVLEAAIAAGVKRVVCLSTDKAVYPINAMGISKAMMEKVMVAASRNLEGTGTVICGTRYGNVMASRGSVIPLFVDQVFAGKPITVTDPAMTRFMMTLADAVELVLYAFEHGGNGDIFVQK
;
A
#
# COMPACT_ATOMS: atom_id res chain seq x y z
N SER A 1 18.31 3.34 -16.62
CA SER A 1 18.40 2.78 -15.26
C SER A 1 18.16 1.27 -15.32
N SER A 2 18.87 0.50 -14.51
CA SER A 2 18.66 -0.95 -14.35
C SER A 2 17.84 -1.25 -13.07
N LYS A 3 16.99 -0.30 -12.62
CA LYS A 3 16.29 -0.39 -11.34
C LYS A 3 15.00 -1.18 -11.44
N THR A 4 14.72 -1.97 -10.42
CA THR A 4 13.50 -2.78 -10.26
C THR A 4 12.68 -2.28 -9.09
N LEU A 5 11.39 -2.03 -9.33
CA LEU A 5 10.39 -1.68 -8.32
C LEU A 5 9.45 -2.87 -8.09
N LEU A 6 9.26 -3.28 -6.85
CA LEU A 6 8.22 -4.23 -6.45
C LEU A 6 7.03 -3.47 -5.82
N ILE A 7 5.82 -3.76 -6.27
CA ILE A 7 4.58 -3.23 -5.70
C ILE A 7 3.76 -4.39 -5.15
N THR A 8 3.69 -4.52 -3.82
CA THR A 8 2.77 -5.48 -3.20
C THR A 8 1.37 -4.88 -3.16
N GLY A 9 0.35 -5.70 -3.37
CA GLY A 9 -1.02 -5.19 -3.53
C GLY A 9 -1.20 -4.37 -4.81
N GLY A 10 -0.33 -4.56 -5.80
CA GLY A 10 -0.26 -3.78 -7.03
C GLY A 10 -1.51 -3.81 -7.90
N THR A 11 -2.38 -4.81 -7.72
CA THR A 11 -3.69 -4.88 -8.41
C THR A 11 -4.78 -4.04 -7.77
N GLY A 12 -4.53 -3.47 -6.59
CA GLY A 12 -5.44 -2.53 -5.93
C GLY A 12 -5.40 -1.14 -6.56
N SER A 13 -6.36 -0.28 -6.21
CA SER A 13 -6.48 1.08 -6.79
C SER A 13 -5.22 1.91 -6.55
N PHE A 14 -4.66 1.87 -5.33
CA PHE A 14 -3.48 2.63 -4.98
C PHE A 14 -2.22 2.10 -5.66
N GLY A 15 -2.00 0.77 -5.62
CA GLY A 15 -0.88 0.13 -6.31
C GLY A 15 -0.90 0.38 -7.82
N ASN A 16 -2.10 0.39 -8.42
CA ASN A 16 -2.29 0.70 -9.84
C ASN A 16 -1.97 2.17 -10.17
N ALA A 17 -2.30 3.10 -9.28
CA ALA A 17 -1.98 4.52 -9.46
C ALA A 17 -0.46 4.78 -9.38
N VAL A 18 0.21 4.16 -8.41
CA VAL A 18 1.67 4.20 -8.29
C VAL A 18 2.33 3.56 -9.51
N LEU A 19 1.84 2.39 -9.96
CA LEU A 19 2.30 1.75 -11.18
C LEU A 19 2.28 2.71 -12.39
N LYS A 20 1.15 3.37 -12.64
CA LYS A 20 1.02 4.31 -13.77
C LYS A 20 2.09 5.38 -13.75
N ARG A 21 2.36 5.94 -12.57
CA ARG A 21 3.36 7.00 -12.40
C ARG A 21 4.77 6.51 -12.72
N PHE A 22 5.10 5.27 -12.32
CA PHE A 22 6.42 4.69 -12.56
C PHE A 22 6.59 4.11 -13.98
N LEU A 23 5.51 3.77 -14.70
CA LEU A 23 5.61 3.34 -16.10
C LEU A 23 6.26 4.38 -17.00
N GLU A 24 6.03 5.66 -16.70
CA GLU A 24 6.60 6.80 -17.45
C GLU A 24 8.02 7.16 -17.01
N SER A 25 8.54 6.52 -15.97
CA SER A 25 9.88 6.76 -15.45
C SER A 25 10.95 5.89 -16.14
N ASP A 26 12.20 6.09 -15.75
CA ASP A 26 13.34 5.29 -16.22
C ASP A 26 13.52 3.93 -15.50
N ILE A 27 12.56 3.53 -14.65
CA ILE A 27 12.53 2.19 -14.05
C ILE A 27 12.55 1.13 -15.15
N ALA A 28 13.43 0.15 -15.02
CA ALA A 28 13.59 -0.91 -16.01
C ALA A 28 12.55 -2.03 -15.87
N GLU A 29 12.20 -2.38 -14.63
CA GLU A 29 11.25 -3.45 -14.33
C GLU A 29 10.34 -3.06 -13.17
N ILE A 30 9.05 -3.37 -13.31
CA ILE A 30 8.05 -3.20 -12.25
C ILE A 30 7.39 -4.54 -12.00
N ARG A 31 7.52 -5.06 -10.78
CA ARG A 31 6.92 -6.31 -10.33
C ARG A 31 5.61 -6.03 -9.60
N ILE A 32 4.54 -6.62 -10.08
CA ILE A 32 3.22 -6.59 -9.45
C ILE A 32 3.04 -7.87 -8.65
N PHE A 33 2.98 -7.75 -7.33
CA PHE A 33 2.78 -8.88 -6.43
C PHE A 33 1.38 -8.81 -5.80
N SER A 34 0.57 -9.83 -6.05
CA SER A 34 -0.78 -9.93 -5.47
C SER A 34 -1.30 -11.37 -5.52
N ARG A 35 -2.38 -11.62 -4.79
CA ARG A 35 -3.07 -12.93 -4.77
C ARG A 35 -4.03 -13.12 -5.95
N ASP A 36 -4.46 -12.02 -6.57
CA ASP A 36 -5.57 -12.01 -7.52
C ASP A 36 -5.06 -12.20 -8.95
N GLU A 37 -5.05 -13.47 -9.41
CA GLU A 37 -4.64 -13.86 -10.76
C GLU A 37 -5.44 -13.16 -11.85
N LYS A 38 -6.78 -13.04 -11.65
CA LYS A 38 -7.66 -12.40 -12.62
C LYS A 38 -7.30 -10.94 -12.85
N LYS A 39 -7.11 -10.19 -11.75
CA LYS A 39 -6.70 -8.78 -11.86
C LYS A 39 -5.32 -8.62 -12.47
N GLN A 40 -4.39 -9.54 -12.21
CA GLN A 40 -3.08 -9.54 -12.85
C GLN A 40 -3.20 -9.77 -14.37
N ASP A 41 -4.03 -10.70 -14.81
CA ASP A 41 -4.28 -10.96 -16.22
C ASP A 41 -4.92 -9.75 -16.93
N ASP A 42 -5.93 -9.14 -16.28
CA ASP A 42 -6.56 -7.91 -16.78
C ASP A 42 -5.54 -6.76 -16.90
N MET A 43 -4.64 -6.61 -15.92
CA MET A 43 -3.57 -5.62 -15.97
C MET A 43 -2.57 -5.91 -17.09
N ARG A 44 -2.17 -7.16 -17.26
CA ARG A 44 -1.24 -7.57 -18.34
C ARG A 44 -1.81 -7.20 -19.71
N LYS A 45 -3.07 -7.51 -19.95
CA LYS A 45 -3.76 -7.19 -21.20
C LYS A 45 -3.92 -5.68 -21.41
N ARG A 46 -4.30 -4.97 -20.34
CA ARG A 46 -4.55 -3.52 -20.39
C ARG A 46 -3.28 -2.71 -20.67
N TYR A 47 -2.18 -3.02 -19.98
CA TYR A 47 -0.95 -2.24 -20.09
C TYR A 47 -0.05 -2.70 -21.23
N ASN A 48 -0.03 -4.00 -21.51
CA ASN A 48 0.78 -4.64 -22.54
C ASN A 48 2.22 -4.04 -22.61
N ASN A 49 2.89 -3.96 -21.46
CA ASN A 49 4.15 -3.28 -21.30
C ASN A 49 5.24 -4.25 -20.84
N ALA A 50 6.36 -4.30 -21.55
CA ALA A 50 7.46 -5.23 -21.30
C ALA A 50 8.15 -5.02 -19.94
N LYS A 51 8.07 -3.81 -19.35
CA LYS A 51 8.58 -3.53 -18.00
C LYS A 51 7.82 -4.28 -16.90
N LEU A 52 6.57 -4.70 -17.16
CA LEU A 52 5.71 -5.32 -16.15
C LEU A 52 5.98 -6.81 -16.03
N LYS A 53 6.23 -7.24 -14.80
CA LYS A 53 6.29 -8.64 -14.40
C LYS A 53 5.26 -8.91 -13.31
N PHE A 54 4.59 -10.05 -13.40
CA PHE A 54 3.50 -10.40 -12.50
C PHE A 54 3.87 -11.61 -11.66
N TYR A 55 3.74 -11.47 -10.35
CA TYR A 55 4.02 -12.48 -9.35
C TYR A 55 2.74 -12.77 -8.56
N ILE A 56 2.22 -13.99 -8.66
CA ILE A 56 1.12 -14.45 -7.82
C ILE A 56 1.70 -14.88 -6.49
N GLY A 57 1.22 -14.27 -5.40
CA GLY A 57 1.69 -14.59 -4.07
C GLY A 57 0.92 -13.86 -2.99
N ASP A 58 1.18 -14.25 -1.75
CA ASP A 58 0.56 -13.70 -0.55
C ASP A 58 1.64 -13.19 0.40
N VAL A 59 1.53 -11.96 0.87
CA VAL A 59 2.49 -11.38 1.84
C VAL A 59 2.52 -12.15 3.16
N ARG A 60 1.49 -12.95 3.46
CA ARG A 60 1.45 -13.84 4.63
C ARG A 60 2.36 -15.07 4.47
N ASP A 61 2.81 -15.34 3.27
CA ASP A 61 3.77 -16.41 2.96
C ASP A 61 5.15 -15.81 2.67
N ALA A 62 6.06 -15.94 3.63
CA ALA A 62 7.41 -15.40 3.53
C ALA A 62 8.16 -15.91 2.29
N ARG A 63 8.04 -17.19 1.94
CA ARG A 63 8.73 -17.78 0.78
C ARG A 63 8.27 -17.17 -0.54
N SER A 64 6.98 -16.88 -0.66
CA SER A 64 6.38 -16.26 -1.82
C SER A 64 6.96 -14.85 -2.04
N ILE A 65 7.08 -14.05 -0.97
CA ILE A 65 7.62 -12.69 -1.07
C ILE A 65 9.15 -12.67 -1.29
N GLU A 66 9.90 -13.58 -0.69
CA GLU A 66 11.35 -13.73 -0.90
C GLU A 66 11.69 -13.96 -2.37
N GLN A 67 10.94 -14.81 -3.07
CA GLN A 67 11.13 -15.06 -4.49
C GLN A 67 10.93 -13.80 -5.35
N ALA A 68 9.88 -13.05 -5.05
CA ALA A 68 9.58 -11.81 -5.76
C ALA A 68 10.57 -10.68 -5.45
N MET A 69 11.26 -10.74 -4.31
CA MET A 69 12.16 -9.69 -3.81
C MET A 69 13.57 -9.76 -4.42
N ARG A 70 13.97 -10.86 -5.03
CA ARG A 70 15.34 -11.03 -5.57
C ARG A 70 15.67 -9.96 -6.61
N GLY A 71 16.75 -9.19 -6.38
CA GLY A 71 17.20 -8.15 -7.29
C GLY A 71 16.31 -6.90 -7.35
N VAL A 72 15.42 -6.72 -6.37
CA VAL A 72 14.59 -5.52 -6.23
C VAL A 72 15.40 -4.39 -5.62
N ASP A 73 15.28 -3.18 -6.19
CA ASP A 73 15.89 -1.95 -5.64
C ASP A 73 14.93 -1.16 -4.75
N TYR A 74 13.64 -1.15 -5.12
CA TYR A 74 12.61 -0.34 -4.46
C TYR A 74 11.36 -1.17 -4.20
N VAL A 75 10.72 -0.93 -3.05
CA VAL A 75 9.47 -1.58 -2.68
C VAL A 75 8.42 -0.54 -2.31
N PHE A 76 7.24 -0.63 -2.92
CA PHE A 76 6.04 0.01 -2.43
C PHE A 76 5.12 -1.07 -1.84
N HIS A 77 4.98 -1.06 -0.52
CA HIS A 77 4.17 -2.05 0.19
C HIS A 77 2.75 -1.52 0.43
N ALA A 78 1.82 -1.92 -0.44
CA ALA A 78 0.41 -1.53 -0.38
C ALA A 78 -0.56 -2.70 -0.12
N ALA A 79 -0.05 -3.92 0.02
CA ALA A 79 -0.88 -5.09 0.34
C ALA A 79 -1.42 -4.97 1.77
N ALA A 80 -2.74 -4.94 1.91
CA ALA A 80 -3.39 -4.82 3.21
C ALA A 80 -4.86 -5.26 3.15
N LEU A 81 -5.42 -5.63 4.30
CA LEU A 81 -6.85 -5.59 4.55
C LEU A 81 -7.22 -4.20 5.07
N LYS A 82 -8.13 -3.51 4.38
CA LYS A 82 -8.46 -2.10 4.65
C LYS A 82 -9.95 -1.82 4.92
N GLN A 83 -10.81 -2.82 4.73
CA GLN A 83 -12.23 -2.68 4.98
C GLN A 83 -12.52 -2.84 6.47
N VAL A 84 -13.02 -1.77 7.10
CA VAL A 84 -13.28 -1.75 8.55
C VAL A 84 -14.22 -2.88 8.97
N PRO A 85 -15.41 -3.09 8.35
CA PRO A 85 -16.29 -4.18 8.75
C PRO A 85 -15.64 -5.56 8.63
N SER A 86 -14.92 -5.82 7.55
CA SER A 86 -14.23 -7.11 7.36
C SER A 86 -13.16 -7.37 8.41
N CYS A 87 -12.43 -6.33 8.80
CA CYS A 87 -11.40 -6.44 9.84
C CYS A 87 -12.03 -6.66 11.23
N GLU A 88 -13.18 -6.03 11.52
CA GLU A 88 -13.91 -6.28 12.76
C GLU A 88 -14.41 -7.73 12.86
N PHE A 89 -14.96 -8.27 11.77
CA PHE A 89 -15.38 -9.68 11.73
C PHE A 89 -14.22 -10.68 11.77
N HIS A 90 -13.08 -10.30 11.18
CA HIS A 90 -11.93 -11.18 11.04
C HIS A 90 -10.63 -10.50 11.51
N PRO A 91 -10.50 -10.10 12.79
CA PRO A 91 -9.37 -9.31 13.27
C PRO A 91 -8.04 -10.04 13.11
N MET A 92 -7.99 -11.36 13.25
CA MET A 92 -6.78 -12.14 13.04
C MET A 92 -6.33 -12.16 11.58
N GLN A 93 -7.23 -12.01 10.61
CA GLN A 93 -6.83 -11.86 9.20
C GLN A 93 -6.20 -10.47 8.97
N ALA A 94 -6.69 -9.43 9.65
CA ALA A 94 -6.06 -8.11 9.64
C ALA A 94 -4.64 -8.18 10.24
N VAL A 95 -4.45 -8.85 11.37
CA VAL A 95 -3.13 -9.06 11.98
C VAL A 95 -2.20 -9.81 11.03
N ARG A 96 -2.64 -10.94 10.49
CA ARG A 96 -1.81 -11.76 9.59
C ARG A 96 -1.39 -11.02 8.33
N THR A 97 -2.26 -10.20 7.75
CA THR A 97 -1.95 -9.46 6.53
C THR A 97 -1.22 -8.16 6.82
N ASN A 98 -1.77 -7.33 7.71
CA ASN A 98 -1.27 -5.97 7.92
C ASN A 98 -0.02 -5.93 8.82
N VAL A 99 0.09 -6.84 9.79
CA VAL A 99 1.22 -6.88 10.73
C VAL A 99 2.26 -7.89 10.28
N LEU A 100 1.93 -9.20 10.30
CA LEU A 100 2.89 -10.26 9.95
C LEU A 100 3.26 -10.22 8.46
N GLY A 101 2.30 -9.90 7.57
CA GLY A 101 2.59 -9.72 6.15
C GLY A 101 3.55 -8.58 5.89
N THR A 102 3.45 -7.48 6.64
CA THR A 102 4.42 -6.38 6.56
C THR A 102 5.78 -6.81 7.09
N GLU A 103 5.85 -7.52 8.22
CA GLU A 103 7.10 -8.08 8.74
C GLU A 103 7.81 -8.93 7.68
N ASN A 104 7.11 -9.88 7.05
CA ASN A 104 7.66 -10.72 5.98
C ASN A 104 8.21 -9.88 4.81
N VAL A 105 7.51 -8.84 4.40
CA VAL A 105 7.97 -7.93 3.32
C VAL A 105 9.24 -7.20 3.72
N LEU A 106 9.30 -6.68 4.95
CA LEU A 106 10.46 -5.92 5.45
C LEU A 106 11.68 -6.83 5.61
N GLU A 107 11.52 -8.03 6.19
CA GLU A 107 12.60 -9.01 6.32
C GLU A 107 13.16 -9.43 4.95
N ALA A 108 12.28 -9.73 4.00
CA ALA A 108 12.69 -10.07 2.64
C ALA A 108 13.42 -8.92 1.95
N ALA A 109 12.94 -7.68 2.14
CA ALA A 109 13.58 -6.49 1.58
C ALA A 109 14.97 -6.24 2.16
N ILE A 110 15.13 -6.37 3.48
CA ILE A 110 16.42 -6.22 4.16
C ILE A 110 17.39 -7.31 3.68
N ALA A 111 16.94 -8.57 3.67
CA ALA A 111 17.77 -9.69 3.21
C ALA A 111 18.20 -9.57 1.74
N ALA A 112 17.36 -8.97 0.89
CA ALA A 112 17.67 -8.74 -0.53
C ALA A 112 18.49 -7.46 -0.78
N GLY A 113 18.77 -6.64 0.23
CA GLY A 113 19.51 -5.38 0.08
C GLY A 113 18.73 -4.31 -0.68
N VAL A 114 17.41 -4.29 -0.53
CA VAL A 114 16.53 -3.27 -1.12
C VAL A 114 16.94 -1.89 -0.63
N LYS A 115 17.04 -0.91 -1.52
CA LYS A 115 17.49 0.45 -1.18
C LYS A 115 16.44 1.24 -0.40
N ARG A 116 15.19 1.16 -0.83
CA ARG A 116 14.09 1.86 -0.17
C ARG A 116 12.81 1.06 -0.16
N VAL A 117 12.17 1.05 1.00
CA VAL A 117 10.82 0.50 1.21
C VAL A 117 9.92 1.62 1.70
N VAL A 118 8.81 1.84 1.00
CA VAL A 118 7.74 2.75 1.43
C VAL A 118 6.51 1.93 1.78
N CYS A 119 6.11 1.95 3.05
CA CYS A 119 4.93 1.25 3.56
C CYS A 119 3.71 2.18 3.55
N LEU A 120 2.59 1.69 3.00
CA LEU A 120 1.35 2.44 2.95
C LEU A 120 0.56 2.26 4.25
N SER A 121 0.40 3.35 5.01
CA SER A 121 -0.44 3.42 6.20
C SER A 121 -1.66 4.31 5.98
N THR A 122 -2.33 4.71 7.04
CA THR A 122 -3.60 5.43 7.01
C THR A 122 -3.73 6.39 8.20
N ASP A 123 -4.52 7.44 8.05
CA ASP A 123 -4.94 8.32 9.15
C ASP A 123 -5.63 7.56 10.30
N LYS A 124 -6.29 6.43 9.98
CA LYS A 124 -6.96 5.56 10.97
C LYS A 124 -6.01 4.81 11.90
N ALA A 125 -4.70 4.83 11.62
CA ALA A 125 -3.67 4.33 12.53
C ALA A 125 -3.38 5.31 13.69
N VAL A 126 -3.85 6.56 13.58
CA VAL A 126 -3.72 7.58 14.62
C VAL A 126 -4.94 7.50 15.54
N TYR A 127 -4.72 7.30 16.85
CA TYR A 127 -5.80 7.02 17.80
C TYR A 127 -6.79 5.96 17.30
N PRO A 128 -6.34 4.73 17.01
CA PRO A 128 -7.15 3.73 16.33
C PRO A 128 -8.28 3.22 17.23
N ILE A 129 -9.49 3.17 16.66
CA ILE A 129 -10.71 2.74 17.38
C ILE A 129 -11.31 1.45 16.81
N ASN A 130 -10.76 0.91 15.74
CA ASN A 130 -11.24 -0.31 15.09
C ASN A 130 -10.08 -1.25 14.72
N ALA A 131 -10.40 -2.52 14.47
CA ALA A 131 -9.41 -3.57 14.20
C ALA A 131 -8.49 -3.22 13.01
N MET A 132 -9.02 -2.60 11.96
CA MET A 132 -8.22 -2.17 10.82
C MET A 132 -7.19 -1.10 11.24
N GLY A 133 -7.63 -0.04 11.91
CA GLY A 133 -6.75 1.03 12.40
C GLY A 133 -5.72 0.52 13.40
N ILE A 134 -6.12 -0.35 14.34
CA ILE A 134 -5.22 -0.98 15.33
C ILE A 134 -4.15 -1.82 14.61
N SER A 135 -4.52 -2.64 13.63
CA SER A 135 -3.56 -3.44 12.87
C SER A 135 -2.58 -2.58 12.08
N LYS A 136 -3.05 -1.45 11.53
CA LYS A 136 -2.19 -0.49 10.82
C LYS A 136 -1.27 0.27 11.77
N ALA A 137 -1.74 0.64 12.95
CA ALA A 137 -0.90 1.24 13.99
C ALA A 137 0.22 0.28 14.43
N MET A 138 -0.09 -1.01 14.61
CA MET A 138 0.91 -2.03 14.91
C MET A 138 1.86 -2.24 13.73
N MET A 139 1.39 -2.23 12.50
CA MET A 139 2.22 -2.27 11.29
C MET A 139 3.26 -1.13 11.30
N GLU A 140 2.87 0.10 11.65
CA GLU A 140 3.80 1.22 11.76
C GLU A 140 4.86 0.98 12.85
N LYS A 141 4.50 0.35 13.97
CA LYS A 141 5.48 -0.02 15.01
C LYS A 141 6.48 -1.06 14.52
N VAL A 142 6.01 -2.07 13.78
CA VAL A 142 6.87 -3.08 13.14
C VAL A 142 7.83 -2.43 12.14
N MET A 143 7.31 -1.53 11.30
CA MET A 143 8.10 -0.77 10.33
C MET A 143 9.21 0.07 11.02
N VAL A 144 8.85 0.84 12.04
CA VAL A 144 9.80 1.66 12.79
C VAL A 144 10.81 0.79 13.52
N ALA A 145 10.39 -0.33 14.11
CA ALA A 145 11.31 -1.27 14.77
C ALA A 145 12.32 -1.86 13.77
N ALA A 146 11.85 -2.31 12.59
CA ALA A 146 12.72 -2.84 11.55
C ALA A 146 13.74 -1.79 11.05
N SER A 147 13.36 -0.52 10.99
CA SER A 147 14.23 0.56 10.51
C SER A 147 15.38 0.92 11.45
N ARG A 148 15.28 0.58 12.75
CA ARG A 148 16.29 1.01 13.77
C ARG A 148 17.66 0.37 13.59
N ASN A 149 17.73 -0.83 13.07
CA ASN A 149 18.98 -1.62 12.99
C ASN A 149 19.54 -1.66 11.56
N LEU A 150 19.22 -0.68 10.72
CA LEU A 150 19.63 -0.64 9.32
C LEU A 150 20.79 0.30 9.03
N GLU A 151 21.37 0.91 10.07
CA GLU A 151 22.52 1.80 9.90
C GLU A 151 23.70 1.06 9.24
N GLY A 152 24.22 1.62 8.16
CA GLY A 152 25.30 1.01 7.38
C GLY A 152 24.85 -0.07 6.36
N THR A 153 23.58 -0.51 6.35
CA THR A 153 23.11 -1.50 5.38
C THR A 153 22.77 -0.91 4.01
N GLY A 154 22.54 0.40 3.93
CA GLY A 154 22.08 1.09 2.73
C GLY A 154 20.56 0.95 2.44
N THR A 155 19.84 0.21 3.29
CA THR A 155 18.36 0.08 3.21
C THR A 155 17.68 1.18 4.01
N VAL A 156 16.70 1.83 3.45
CA VAL A 156 15.83 2.81 4.11
C VAL A 156 14.40 2.31 4.12
N ILE A 157 13.77 2.33 5.30
CA ILE A 157 12.36 1.95 5.50
C ILE A 157 11.61 3.15 6.06
N CYS A 158 10.58 3.60 5.35
CA CYS A 158 9.70 4.68 5.78
C CYS A 158 8.25 4.39 5.40
N GLY A 159 7.33 5.24 5.76
CA GLY A 159 5.92 5.07 5.48
C GLY A 159 5.20 6.36 5.13
N THR A 160 3.98 6.20 4.62
CA THR A 160 3.06 7.30 4.33
C THR A 160 1.72 7.01 4.97
N ARG A 161 1.10 8.01 5.58
CA ARG A 161 -0.31 7.98 6.01
C ARG A 161 -1.13 8.75 5.00
N TYR A 162 -2.17 8.17 4.49
CA TYR A 162 -3.15 8.84 3.64
C TYR A 162 -4.51 8.92 4.34
N GLY A 163 -5.28 9.96 4.01
CA GLY A 163 -6.65 10.13 4.47
C GLY A 163 -7.64 9.34 3.61
N ASN A 164 -8.88 9.80 3.58
CA ASN A 164 -9.90 9.24 2.70
C ASN A 164 -9.63 9.65 1.25
N VAL A 165 -9.26 8.69 0.41
CA VAL A 165 -9.04 8.95 -1.02
C VAL A 165 -10.39 9.08 -1.71
N MET A 166 -10.63 10.24 -2.35
CA MET A 166 -11.86 10.53 -3.06
C MET A 166 -12.13 9.51 -4.16
N ALA A 167 -13.39 9.12 -4.32
CA ALA A 167 -13.86 8.19 -5.35
C ALA A 167 -13.17 6.81 -5.36
N SER A 168 -12.51 6.41 -4.27
CA SER A 168 -11.99 5.04 -4.13
C SER A 168 -13.14 4.03 -3.97
N ARG A 169 -12.93 2.79 -4.41
CA ARG A 169 -13.93 1.71 -4.25
C ARG A 169 -14.36 1.57 -2.79
N GLY A 170 -15.68 1.51 -2.55
CA GLY A 170 -16.26 1.39 -1.22
C GLY A 170 -16.17 2.66 -0.37
N SER A 171 -15.85 3.81 -0.98
CA SER A 171 -15.89 5.10 -0.30
C SER A 171 -17.28 5.75 -0.39
N VAL A 172 -17.52 6.73 0.47
CA VAL A 172 -18.81 7.40 0.59
C VAL A 172 -19.23 8.16 -0.68
N ILE A 173 -18.29 8.71 -1.44
CA ILE A 173 -18.61 9.50 -2.65
C ILE A 173 -19.28 8.63 -3.73
N PRO A 174 -18.74 7.48 -4.15
CA PRO A 174 -19.45 6.57 -5.07
C PRO A 174 -20.83 6.15 -4.55
N LEU A 175 -20.95 5.87 -3.25
CA LEU A 175 -22.25 5.53 -2.66
C LEU A 175 -23.27 6.68 -2.84
N PHE A 176 -22.88 7.92 -2.56
CA PHE A 176 -23.75 9.08 -2.73
C PHE A 176 -24.14 9.28 -4.20
N VAL A 177 -23.18 9.13 -5.11
CA VAL A 177 -23.43 9.21 -6.56
C VAL A 177 -24.46 8.16 -7.00
N ASP A 178 -24.29 6.91 -6.57
CA ASP A 178 -25.22 5.83 -6.87
C ASP A 178 -26.64 6.11 -6.30
N GLN A 179 -26.70 6.66 -5.08
CA GLN A 179 -27.99 7.04 -4.47
C GLN A 179 -28.68 8.16 -5.26
N VAL A 180 -27.94 9.18 -5.67
CA VAL A 180 -28.47 10.29 -6.48
C VAL A 180 -28.99 9.78 -7.81
N PHE A 181 -28.22 8.96 -8.53
CA PHE A 181 -28.65 8.40 -9.81
C PHE A 181 -29.86 7.46 -9.66
N ALA A 182 -29.99 6.77 -8.53
CA ALA A 182 -31.14 5.93 -8.22
C ALA A 182 -32.37 6.70 -7.71
N GLY A 183 -32.30 8.04 -7.60
CA GLY A 183 -33.37 8.87 -7.03
C GLY A 183 -33.62 8.62 -5.54
N LYS A 184 -32.63 8.07 -4.83
CA LYS A 184 -32.71 7.76 -3.38
C LYS A 184 -32.13 8.91 -2.55
N PRO A 185 -32.61 9.10 -1.31
CA PRO A 185 -31.99 10.01 -0.38
C PRO A 185 -30.52 9.65 -0.10
N ILE A 186 -29.66 10.65 0.04
CA ILE A 186 -28.29 10.46 0.49
C ILE A 186 -28.32 10.05 1.99
N THR A 187 -27.65 8.95 2.31
CA THR A 187 -27.56 8.47 3.70
C THR A 187 -26.35 9.06 4.40
N VAL A 188 -26.58 9.96 5.34
CA VAL A 188 -25.54 10.57 6.18
C VAL A 188 -25.58 9.91 7.55
N THR A 189 -24.49 9.28 7.95
CA THR A 189 -24.38 8.58 9.23
C THR A 189 -24.38 9.56 10.40
N ASP A 190 -23.57 10.61 10.30
CA ASP A 190 -23.49 11.70 11.27
C ASP A 190 -23.10 12.98 10.54
N PRO A 191 -23.95 14.03 10.54
CA PRO A 191 -23.66 15.28 9.85
C PRO A 191 -22.50 16.07 10.43
N ALA A 192 -22.08 15.80 11.67
CA ALA A 192 -20.93 16.43 12.31
C ALA A 192 -19.60 15.71 12.00
N MET A 193 -19.64 14.57 11.33
CA MET A 193 -18.46 13.78 11.03
C MET A 193 -17.56 14.44 10.00
N THR A 194 -16.29 14.62 10.34
CA THR A 194 -15.25 15.16 9.44
C THR A 194 -14.30 14.08 8.93
N ARG A 195 -13.68 14.31 7.79
CA ARG A 195 -12.67 13.41 7.20
C ARG A 195 -11.57 14.23 6.55
N PHE A 196 -10.32 13.73 6.67
CA PHE A 196 -9.23 14.21 5.84
C PHE A 196 -9.38 13.63 4.43
N MET A 197 -9.71 14.49 3.49
CA MET A 197 -9.92 14.10 2.10
C MET A 197 -8.69 14.41 1.27
N MET A 198 -8.32 13.48 0.38
CA MET A 198 -7.25 13.70 -0.58
C MET A 198 -7.58 13.04 -1.91
N THR A 199 -6.99 13.53 -2.98
CA THR A 199 -7.09 12.87 -4.28
C THR A 199 -6.14 11.66 -4.33
N LEU A 200 -6.41 10.75 -5.26
CA LEU A 200 -5.49 9.63 -5.52
C LEU A 200 -4.12 10.14 -6.04
N ALA A 201 -4.13 11.24 -6.81
CA ALA A 201 -2.92 11.89 -7.28
C ALA A 201 -2.07 12.43 -6.12
N ASP A 202 -2.67 13.17 -5.19
CA ASP A 202 -1.97 13.67 -4.00
C ASP A 202 -1.36 12.53 -3.18
N ALA A 203 -2.11 11.42 -3.04
CA ALA A 203 -1.63 10.26 -2.33
C ALA A 203 -0.42 9.60 -3.02
N VAL A 204 -0.39 9.57 -4.35
CA VAL A 204 0.76 9.09 -5.13
C VAL A 204 1.95 10.01 -5.01
N GLU A 205 1.75 11.34 -5.09
CA GLU A 205 2.85 12.32 -4.90
C GLU A 205 3.48 12.20 -3.50
N LEU A 206 2.68 11.93 -2.46
CA LEU A 206 3.21 11.67 -1.13
C LEU A 206 4.12 10.42 -1.09
N VAL A 207 3.76 9.36 -1.83
CA VAL A 207 4.60 8.16 -1.96
C VAL A 207 5.91 8.47 -2.69
N LEU A 208 5.85 9.25 -3.77
CA LEU A 208 7.05 9.68 -4.50
C LEU A 208 7.97 10.51 -3.62
N TYR A 209 7.42 11.45 -2.88
CA TYR A 209 8.17 12.26 -1.92
C TYR A 209 8.87 11.38 -0.87
N ALA A 210 8.17 10.36 -0.36
CA ALA A 210 8.76 9.41 0.59
C ALA A 210 9.90 8.59 -0.03
N PHE A 211 9.79 8.21 -1.31
CA PHE A 211 10.89 7.54 -2.03
C PHE A 211 12.12 8.45 -2.20
N GLU A 212 11.93 9.74 -2.39
CA GLU A 212 13.03 10.69 -2.61
C GLU A 212 13.68 11.14 -1.30
N HIS A 213 12.87 11.44 -0.28
CA HIS A 213 13.30 12.17 0.91
C HIS A 213 13.23 11.35 2.22
N GLY A 214 12.64 10.15 2.20
CA GLY A 214 12.45 9.35 3.41
C GLY A 214 13.74 8.92 4.06
N GLY A 215 13.83 9.10 5.38
CA GLY A 215 14.80 8.50 6.27
C GLY A 215 14.20 7.28 6.99
N ASN A 216 15.05 6.54 7.70
CA ASN A 216 14.62 5.36 8.47
C ASN A 216 13.64 5.74 9.58
N GLY A 217 12.46 5.11 9.56
CA GLY A 217 11.40 5.31 10.54
C GLY A 217 10.51 6.53 10.30
N ASP A 218 10.76 7.32 9.25
CA ASP A 218 9.92 8.46 8.90
C ASP A 218 8.51 8.01 8.48
N ILE A 219 7.50 8.79 8.87
CA ILE A 219 6.12 8.61 8.44
C ILE A 219 5.61 9.97 7.91
N PHE A 220 5.40 10.03 6.61
CA PHE A 220 4.94 11.23 5.92
C PHE A 220 3.42 11.36 5.96
N VAL A 221 2.96 12.57 6.20
CA VAL A 221 1.53 12.92 6.24
C VAL A 221 1.33 14.20 5.44
N GLN A 222 0.28 14.22 4.61
CA GLN A 222 -0.12 15.46 3.95
C GLN A 222 -0.79 16.41 4.96
N LYS A 223 -0.40 17.68 4.90
CA LYS A 223 -1.06 18.77 5.65
C LYS A 223 -2.28 19.28 4.90
#